data_05744ed9de1952d5ed4e32f4ead29a05
#
_entry.id   05744ed9de1952d5ed4e32f4ead29a05
#
_cell.length_a   1.000
_cell.length_b   1.000
_cell.length_c   1.000
_cell.angle_alpha   90.00
_cell.angle_beta   90.00
_cell.angle_gamma   90.00
#
_symmetry.space_group_name_H-M   'P 1'
#
loop_
_entity.id
_entity.type
_entity.pdbx_description
1 polymer ?
#
loop_
_entity_poly.entity_id
_entity_poly.type
_entity_poly.pdbx_seq_one_letter_code
_entity_poly.pdbx_strand_id
1 'polypeptide(L)'
;MEILEQLYRALHKPLIPFTAFGENEVPESNWEVRLGPSIKALDLEVRQRQGLLSQTNRLGEPSRVTTKWKGLSMTEKKYVIAIDQGTTSSRAILFDHDGSIVAMNQLEHTNYTPKPGWVEHDPEEIWANVRSVVGGVLAEAETNRHEVAAIGITNQRETAVVWDKTTGKPIYNAIVWQDTRTQKICDRLAAGSELGTDRYKDKVGLPLATYFSGPKIAWILENVPGAREKAEAGDLLFGNTDSWVLWNITGGVDGGVHATDVTNASRTMLMNLDTLSWNEEIAADMGIPMSMLPEIKPSASIFGYGRKNGLLVDTPIAGILGDQQAATFGQACFNKGQAKNTYGTGCFMLMNTGTTPVPSKNGLLTTVCYQIGDQPAVYALEGSIAVAGSLVQWLRDNLGLIANSRDIEELAASVKDNGGAYFVPAFSGLFAPYWRPDARGALVGLTRYVNKAHIARAVEESTAYQTLDVLQAMNADSGVPLTEIKVDGGMTNDRLLMQFQADVAGVPVVRPKVIETTALGAAYAAGIAVGFWSGTQDVVDNWAEGARWEPAMEQEHRDRLYRLWKKAVTKTLDWVDADVDAEVE
;
A
#
# COMPACT_ATOMS: atom_id res chain seq x y z
N MET A 1 22.27 -22.69 -33.35
CA MET A 1 21.51 -23.19 -32.18
C MET A 1 21.63 -22.24 -31.00
N GLU A 2 22.82 -21.87 -30.57
CA GLU A 2 23.07 -20.97 -29.44
C GLU A 2 22.40 -19.55 -29.57
N ILE A 3 22.37 -19.02 -30.79
CA ILE A 3 21.71 -17.71 -31.09
C ILE A 3 20.18 -17.80 -31.01
N LEU A 4 19.61 -18.93 -31.44
CA LEU A 4 18.16 -19.18 -31.33
C LEU A 4 17.73 -19.39 -29.86
N GLU A 5 18.57 -20.00 -29.06
CA GLU A 5 18.34 -20.19 -27.63
C GLU A 5 18.43 -18.87 -26.85
N GLN A 6 19.38 -18.00 -27.19
CA GLN A 6 19.48 -16.65 -26.61
C GLN A 6 18.29 -15.76 -27.01
N LEU A 7 17.84 -15.81 -28.25
CA LEU A 7 16.64 -15.11 -28.72
C LEU A 7 15.36 -15.64 -28.06
N TYR A 8 15.28 -16.93 -27.84
CA TYR A 8 14.12 -17.55 -27.17
C TYR A 8 14.06 -17.18 -25.69
N ARG A 9 15.20 -17.12 -24.99
CA ARG A 9 15.29 -16.64 -23.60
C ARG A 9 14.92 -15.16 -23.50
N ALA A 10 15.34 -14.35 -24.45
CA ALA A 10 14.99 -12.91 -24.51
C ALA A 10 13.49 -12.66 -24.75
N LEU A 11 12.74 -13.65 -25.30
CA LEU A 11 11.30 -13.56 -25.58
C LEU A 11 10.41 -14.10 -24.46
N HIS A 12 10.97 -14.46 -23.29
CA HIS A 12 10.22 -14.87 -22.09
C HIS A 12 9.22 -16.02 -22.28
N LYS A 13 9.55 -17.02 -23.10
CA LYS A 13 8.73 -18.23 -23.21
C LYS A 13 9.43 -19.42 -22.55
N PRO A 14 8.73 -20.28 -21.78
CA PRO A 14 9.34 -21.46 -21.17
C PRO A 14 9.88 -22.38 -22.28
N LEU A 15 11.14 -22.77 -22.16
CA LEU A 15 11.79 -23.73 -23.05
C LEU A 15 11.19 -25.13 -22.81
N ILE A 16 10.59 -25.70 -23.83
CA ILE A 16 10.37 -27.15 -23.86
C ILE A 16 11.77 -27.79 -24.09
N PRO A 17 12.23 -28.70 -23.21
CA PRO A 17 13.54 -29.30 -23.39
C PRO A 17 13.66 -29.99 -24.76
N PHE A 18 14.69 -29.65 -25.50
CA PHE A 18 14.96 -30.13 -26.87
C PHE A 18 15.37 -31.60 -26.93
N THR A 19 15.37 -32.29 -25.81
CA THR A 19 15.71 -33.73 -25.69
C THR A 19 14.61 -34.67 -26.18
N ALA A 20 13.46 -34.16 -26.65
CA ALA A 20 12.33 -34.98 -27.09
C ALA A 20 12.29 -35.25 -28.61
N PHE A 21 13.21 -34.69 -29.41
CA PHE A 21 13.23 -34.92 -30.86
C PHE A 21 14.61 -35.39 -31.32
N GLY A 22 14.66 -36.53 -31.96
CA GLY A 22 15.88 -37.07 -32.57
C GLY A 22 16.38 -36.12 -33.69
N GLU A 23 17.69 -36.11 -33.91
CA GLU A 23 18.42 -35.19 -34.80
C GLU A 23 18.01 -35.18 -36.30
N ASN A 24 17.04 -36.01 -36.72
CA ASN A 24 16.79 -36.27 -38.14
C ASN A 24 15.34 -36.04 -38.64
N GLU A 25 14.45 -35.42 -37.84
CA GLU A 25 13.05 -35.25 -38.27
C GLU A 25 12.49 -33.86 -38.03
N VAL A 26 12.97 -32.83 -38.74
CA VAL A 26 12.28 -31.53 -38.82
C VAL A 26 12.18 -31.10 -40.28
N PRO A 27 10.99 -31.20 -40.89
CA PRO A 27 10.78 -30.71 -42.26
C PRO A 27 10.87 -29.18 -42.31
N GLU A 28 11.62 -28.67 -43.25
CA GLU A 28 11.82 -27.20 -43.49
C GLU A 28 10.53 -26.41 -43.75
N SER A 29 9.42 -27.05 -44.02
CA SER A 29 8.17 -26.42 -44.42
C SER A 29 7.28 -25.88 -43.27
N ASN A 30 7.60 -26.15 -42.00
CA ASN A 30 6.73 -25.82 -40.88
C ASN A 30 7.11 -24.53 -40.12
N TRP A 31 8.15 -23.81 -40.57
CA TRP A 31 8.62 -22.59 -39.88
C TRP A 31 7.83 -21.32 -40.25
N GLU A 32 7.19 -21.26 -41.40
CA GLU A 32 6.46 -20.09 -41.87
C GLU A 32 5.17 -19.76 -41.10
N VAL A 33 4.60 -20.76 -40.44
CA VAL A 33 3.26 -20.62 -39.80
C VAL A 33 3.31 -20.04 -38.37
N ARG A 34 4.50 -19.95 -37.75
CA ARG A 34 4.62 -19.56 -36.31
C ARG A 34 5.40 -18.29 -36.00
N LEU A 35 5.90 -17.59 -37.01
CA LEU A 35 6.72 -16.40 -36.80
C LEU A 35 5.91 -15.14 -37.09
N GLY A 36 5.74 -14.29 -36.07
CA GLY A 36 5.05 -13.00 -36.19
C GLY A 36 5.82 -11.97 -37.03
N PRO A 37 5.22 -10.82 -37.36
CA PRO A 37 5.76 -9.82 -38.29
C PRO A 37 7.18 -9.34 -37.99
N SER A 38 7.56 -9.28 -36.73
CA SER A 38 8.89 -8.82 -36.28
C SER A 38 10.03 -9.78 -36.64
N ILE A 39 9.75 -11.08 -36.77
CA ILE A 39 10.76 -12.09 -37.11
C ILE A 39 10.91 -12.20 -38.63
N LYS A 40 9.82 -11.92 -39.40
CA LYS A 40 9.91 -11.82 -40.86
C LYS A 40 10.82 -10.66 -41.31
N ALA A 41 10.82 -9.55 -40.59
CA ALA A 41 11.72 -8.42 -40.88
C ALA A 41 13.19 -8.79 -40.61
N LEU A 42 13.48 -9.57 -39.59
CA LEU A 42 14.83 -10.04 -39.26
C LEU A 42 15.35 -11.07 -40.27
N ASP A 43 14.48 -11.99 -40.75
CA ASP A 43 14.81 -12.98 -41.78
C ASP A 43 15.14 -12.28 -43.14
N LEU A 44 14.41 -11.20 -43.46
CA LEU A 44 14.68 -10.41 -44.68
C LEU A 44 16.04 -9.71 -44.60
N GLU A 45 16.39 -9.18 -43.44
CA GLU A 45 17.68 -8.51 -43.22
C GLU A 45 18.85 -9.48 -43.21
N VAL A 46 18.69 -10.68 -42.69
CA VAL A 46 19.68 -11.78 -42.75
C VAL A 46 19.89 -12.26 -44.16
N ARG A 47 18.81 -12.47 -44.96
CA ARG A 47 18.89 -12.91 -46.37
C ARG A 47 19.54 -11.81 -47.25
N GLN A 48 19.27 -10.54 -47.01
CA GLN A 48 19.95 -9.45 -47.75
C GLN A 48 21.45 -9.39 -47.44
N ARG A 49 21.87 -9.65 -46.21
CA ARG A 49 23.30 -9.70 -45.82
C ARG A 49 24.02 -10.95 -46.31
N GLN A 50 23.33 -12.12 -46.38
CA GLN A 50 23.89 -13.31 -47.02
C GLN A 50 24.06 -13.15 -48.52
N GLY A 51 23.16 -12.42 -49.21
CA GLY A 51 23.32 -12.06 -50.63
C GLY A 51 24.52 -11.16 -50.91
N LEU A 52 24.85 -10.27 -49.98
CA LEU A 52 26.06 -9.42 -50.04
C LEU A 52 27.37 -10.21 -49.84
N LEU A 53 27.34 -11.25 -49.00
CA LEU A 53 28.51 -12.12 -48.77
C LEU A 53 28.81 -13.06 -49.95
N SER A 54 27.80 -13.43 -50.76
CA SER A 54 28.01 -14.23 -51.96
C SER A 54 28.63 -13.49 -53.16
N GLN A 55 28.65 -12.15 -53.14
CA GLN A 55 29.29 -11.34 -54.20
C GLN A 55 30.77 -11.03 -53.96
N THR A 56 31.31 -11.29 -52.75
CA THR A 56 32.71 -10.97 -52.39
C THR A 56 33.68 -12.15 -52.52
N ASN A 57 33.20 -13.35 -52.89
CA ASN A 57 34.05 -14.56 -53.03
C ASN A 57 34.65 -14.75 -54.43
N ARG A 58 35.22 -13.70 -55.01
CA ARG A 58 36.08 -13.84 -56.22
C ARG A 58 37.43 -13.12 -56.02
N LEU A 59 38.17 -13.45 -55.01
CA LEU A 59 39.63 -13.27 -54.95
C LEU A 59 40.14 -14.03 -53.69
N GLY A 60 41.07 -14.95 -53.94
CA GLY A 60 41.53 -15.91 -52.92
C GLY A 60 42.33 -15.24 -51.80
N GLU A 61 42.05 -15.70 -50.63
CA GLU A 61 42.82 -16.02 -49.43
C GLU A 61 41.89 -15.94 -48.18
N PRO A 62 42.00 -16.81 -47.20
CA PRO A 62 41.11 -16.78 -46.04
C PRO A 62 41.56 -15.72 -45.04
N SER A 63 41.11 -14.47 -45.22
CA SER A 63 41.21 -13.46 -44.16
C SER A 63 40.20 -13.77 -43.07
N ARG A 64 40.68 -14.02 -41.84
CA ARG A 64 39.85 -14.06 -40.65
C ARG A 64 39.14 -12.73 -40.48
N VAL A 65 37.91 -12.61 -40.96
CA VAL A 65 37.02 -11.49 -40.65
C VAL A 65 36.52 -11.70 -39.23
N THR A 66 37.20 -11.14 -38.24
CA THR A 66 36.63 -10.95 -36.90
C THR A 66 35.59 -9.86 -37.00
N THR A 67 34.35 -10.25 -37.27
CA THR A 67 33.21 -9.33 -37.12
C THR A 67 33.07 -9.05 -35.62
N LYS A 68 33.60 -7.90 -35.16
CA LYS A 68 33.23 -7.34 -33.89
C LYS A 68 31.73 -7.01 -33.98
N TRP A 69 30.90 -7.90 -33.51
CA TRP A 69 29.55 -7.56 -33.14
C TRP A 69 29.67 -6.50 -32.04
N LYS A 70 29.42 -5.23 -32.37
CA LYS A 70 28.98 -4.29 -31.35
C LYS A 70 27.66 -4.86 -30.87
N GLY A 71 27.69 -5.56 -29.74
CA GLY A 71 26.49 -5.98 -29.07
C GLY A 71 25.55 -4.78 -29.02
N LEU A 72 24.28 -4.98 -29.31
CA LEU A 72 23.25 -4.07 -28.81
C LEU A 72 23.55 -3.94 -27.32
N SER A 73 24.09 -2.78 -26.94
CA SER A 73 24.26 -2.43 -25.54
C SER A 73 22.85 -2.50 -24.95
N MET A 74 22.54 -3.56 -24.24
CA MET A 74 21.35 -3.55 -23.38
C MET A 74 21.59 -2.37 -22.43
N THR A 75 20.73 -1.37 -22.49
CA THR A 75 20.80 -0.24 -21.57
C THR A 75 20.74 -0.82 -20.16
N GLU A 76 21.74 -0.53 -19.36
CA GLU A 76 21.82 -0.99 -17.98
C GLU A 76 20.60 -0.48 -17.23
N LYS A 77 19.94 -1.38 -16.49
CA LYS A 77 18.83 -1.03 -15.63
C LYS A 77 19.39 -0.39 -14.38
N LYS A 78 19.04 0.87 -14.15
CA LYS A 78 19.62 1.69 -13.06
C LYS A 78 18.62 2.03 -11.97
N TYR A 79 17.31 1.97 -12.30
CA TYR A 79 16.28 2.54 -11.45
C TYR A 79 15.05 1.65 -11.36
N VAL A 80 14.31 1.81 -10.26
CA VAL A 80 12.93 1.34 -10.10
C VAL A 80 12.03 2.54 -9.82
N ILE A 81 10.88 2.64 -10.49
CA ILE A 81 9.86 3.65 -10.20
C ILE A 81 8.85 3.07 -9.20
N ALA A 82 8.55 3.81 -8.13
CA ALA A 82 7.37 3.59 -7.31
C ALA A 82 6.29 4.62 -7.63
N ILE A 83 5.06 4.16 -7.79
CA ILE A 83 3.84 4.97 -7.83
C ILE A 83 3.17 4.82 -6.46
N ASP A 84 3.04 5.92 -5.73
CA ASP A 84 2.37 5.99 -4.44
C ASP A 84 1.06 6.78 -4.59
N GLN A 85 -0.06 6.05 -4.65
CA GLN A 85 -1.39 6.63 -4.74
C GLN A 85 -1.98 6.77 -3.33
N GLY A 86 -1.70 7.87 -2.66
CA GLY A 86 -2.15 8.18 -1.30
C GLY A 86 -3.57 8.76 -1.23
N THR A 87 -4.02 9.07 0.00
CA THR A 87 -5.36 9.64 0.24
C THR A 87 -5.51 11.07 -0.26
N THR A 88 -4.44 11.88 -0.27
CA THR A 88 -4.50 13.29 -0.66
C THR A 88 -3.74 13.61 -1.94
N SER A 89 -2.90 12.71 -2.40
CA SER A 89 -2.02 12.95 -3.55
C SER A 89 -1.57 11.67 -4.21
N SER A 90 -1.15 11.77 -5.47
CA SER A 90 -0.40 10.74 -6.17
C SER A 90 1.04 11.19 -6.32
N ARG A 91 2.00 10.28 -6.07
CA ARG A 91 3.43 10.51 -6.22
C ARG A 91 4.08 9.49 -7.13
N ALA A 92 5.14 9.88 -7.82
CA ALA A 92 6.09 8.96 -8.44
C ALA A 92 7.47 9.26 -7.91
N ILE A 93 8.20 8.23 -7.50
CA ILE A 93 9.55 8.34 -6.96
C ILE A 93 10.46 7.36 -7.71
N LEU A 94 11.60 7.84 -8.16
CA LEU A 94 12.62 7.06 -8.82
C LEU A 94 13.71 6.72 -7.81
N PHE A 95 13.98 5.43 -7.63
CA PHE A 95 15.00 4.93 -6.72
C PHE A 95 16.14 4.27 -7.50
N ASP A 96 17.38 4.48 -7.03
CA ASP A 96 18.57 3.74 -7.48
C ASP A 96 18.73 2.40 -6.75
N HIS A 97 19.81 1.69 -7.05
CA HIS A 97 20.07 0.38 -6.45
C HIS A 97 20.37 0.43 -4.94
N ASP A 98 20.86 1.55 -4.44
CA ASP A 98 21.11 1.76 -3.01
C ASP A 98 19.83 2.17 -2.24
N GLY A 99 18.68 2.25 -2.94
CA GLY A 99 17.40 2.71 -2.36
C GLY A 99 17.33 4.21 -2.13
N SER A 100 18.26 4.98 -2.72
CA SER A 100 18.27 6.44 -2.63
C SER A 100 17.29 7.06 -3.62
N ILE A 101 16.64 8.17 -3.20
CA ILE A 101 15.74 8.94 -4.05
C ILE A 101 16.55 9.72 -5.09
N VAL A 102 16.29 9.45 -6.37
CA VAL A 102 16.91 10.16 -7.50
C VAL A 102 16.05 11.35 -7.93
N ALA A 103 14.76 11.16 -8.03
CA ALA A 103 13.77 12.20 -8.34
C ALA A 103 12.40 11.85 -7.74
N MET A 104 11.58 12.87 -7.50
CA MET A 104 10.22 12.71 -6.97
C MET A 104 9.30 13.77 -7.55
N ASN A 105 8.11 13.36 -7.99
CA ASN A 105 7.07 14.28 -8.41
C ASN A 105 5.74 13.92 -7.75
N GLN A 106 4.97 14.94 -7.33
CA GLN A 106 3.73 14.76 -6.59
C GLN A 106 2.66 15.74 -7.08
N LEU A 107 1.42 15.27 -7.16
CA LEU A 107 0.23 16.07 -7.40
C LEU A 107 -0.87 15.72 -6.40
N GLU A 108 -1.48 16.72 -5.82
CA GLU A 108 -2.68 16.56 -4.99
C GLU A 108 -3.89 16.25 -5.85
N HIS A 109 -4.89 15.60 -5.27
CA HIS A 109 -6.20 15.40 -5.88
C HIS A 109 -7.32 15.86 -4.95
N THR A 110 -8.49 16.08 -5.54
CA THR A 110 -9.64 16.64 -4.86
C THR A 110 -10.28 15.62 -3.92
N ASN A 111 -10.50 16.01 -2.68
CA ASN A 111 -11.34 15.27 -1.73
C ASN A 111 -12.76 15.87 -1.77
N TYR A 112 -13.73 15.07 -2.23
CA TYR A 112 -15.14 15.45 -2.24
C TYR A 112 -15.82 14.98 -0.96
N THR A 113 -16.55 15.88 -0.30
CA THR A 113 -17.34 15.57 0.91
C THR A 113 -18.80 15.98 0.68
N PRO A 114 -19.56 15.23 -0.16
CA PRO A 114 -20.89 15.64 -0.60
C PRO A 114 -21.94 15.67 0.51
N LYS A 115 -21.72 14.92 1.60
CA LYS A 115 -22.57 14.86 2.79
C LYS A 115 -21.71 14.61 4.04
N PRO A 116 -22.21 14.88 5.25
CA PRO A 116 -21.52 14.51 6.49
C PRO A 116 -21.13 13.01 6.49
N GLY A 117 -19.87 12.72 6.80
CA GLY A 117 -19.34 11.36 6.82
C GLY A 117 -19.07 10.72 5.45
N TRP A 118 -19.37 11.40 4.33
CA TRP A 118 -19.09 10.93 2.97
C TRP A 118 -17.78 11.49 2.48
N VAL A 119 -16.92 10.64 1.93
CA VAL A 119 -15.63 11.03 1.34
C VAL A 119 -15.43 10.29 0.03
N GLU A 120 -15.18 11.05 -1.04
CA GLU A 120 -15.08 10.52 -2.40
C GLU A 120 -13.85 11.10 -3.12
N HIS A 121 -13.28 10.31 -4.05
CA HIS A 121 -12.30 10.76 -5.03
C HIS A 121 -12.81 10.51 -6.45
N ASP A 122 -12.36 11.34 -7.41
CA ASP A 122 -12.54 11.06 -8.83
C ASP A 122 -11.45 10.09 -9.32
N PRO A 123 -11.80 8.85 -9.74
CA PRO A 123 -10.81 7.90 -10.25
C PRO A 123 -10.11 8.37 -11.53
N GLU A 124 -10.76 9.20 -12.35
CA GLU A 124 -10.16 9.75 -13.57
C GLU A 124 -9.08 10.80 -13.22
N GLU A 125 -9.33 11.63 -12.19
CA GLU A 125 -8.31 12.55 -11.66
C GLU A 125 -7.11 11.79 -11.09
N ILE A 126 -7.35 10.72 -10.32
CA ILE A 126 -6.27 9.84 -9.81
C ILE A 126 -5.41 9.33 -10.97
N TRP A 127 -6.03 8.77 -12.02
CA TRP A 127 -5.29 8.28 -13.18
C TRP A 127 -4.55 9.38 -13.94
N ALA A 128 -5.15 10.55 -14.12
CA ALA A 128 -4.50 11.70 -14.76
C ALA A 128 -3.27 12.15 -13.98
N ASN A 129 -3.37 12.23 -12.65
CA ASN A 129 -2.28 12.58 -11.75
C ASN A 129 -1.14 11.55 -11.80
N VAL A 130 -1.45 10.24 -11.74
CA VAL A 130 -0.45 9.17 -11.89
C VAL A 130 0.33 9.32 -13.18
N ARG A 131 -0.34 9.56 -14.31
CA ARG A 131 0.35 9.80 -15.60
C ARG A 131 1.28 11.01 -15.54
N SER A 132 0.80 12.09 -14.94
CA SER A 132 1.56 13.35 -14.86
C SER A 132 2.79 13.20 -13.98
N VAL A 133 2.68 12.59 -12.79
CA VAL A 133 3.81 12.43 -11.87
C VAL A 133 4.85 11.44 -12.41
N VAL A 134 4.43 10.38 -13.12
CA VAL A 134 5.37 9.47 -13.83
C VAL A 134 6.13 10.20 -14.93
N GLY A 135 5.46 11.05 -15.71
CA GLY A 135 6.12 11.89 -16.71
C GLY A 135 7.08 12.89 -16.08
N GLY A 136 6.65 13.52 -14.98
CA GLY A 136 7.44 14.49 -14.22
C GLY A 136 8.74 13.89 -13.66
N VAL A 137 8.66 12.72 -13.02
CA VAL A 137 9.84 12.08 -12.42
C VAL A 137 10.86 11.63 -13.45
N LEU A 138 10.42 11.14 -14.63
CA LEU A 138 11.31 10.78 -15.72
C LEU A 138 12.03 12.00 -16.32
N ALA A 139 11.30 13.12 -16.45
CA ALA A 139 11.86 14.37 -16.96
C ALA A 139 12.85 14.99 -15.97
N GLU A 140 12.53 15.01 -14.67
CA GLU A 140 13.39 15.55 -13.62
C GLU A 140 14.70 14.76 -13.48
N ALA A 141 14.63 13.43 -13.58
CA ALA A 141 15.81 12.56 -13.53
C ALA A 141 16.61 12.54 -14.86
N GLU A 142 16.16 13.22 -15.90
CA GLU A 142 16.74 13.15 -17.27
C GLU A 142 16.93 11.70 -17.74
N THR A 143 16.06 10.78 -17.31
CA THR A 143 16.15 9.34 -17.58
C THR A 143 15.10 8.88 -18.57
N ASN A 144 15.34 7.73 -19.16
CA ASN A 144 14.41 7.11 -20.09
C ASN A 144 13.94 5.72 -19.60
N ARG A 145 12.81 5.24 -20.16
CA ARG A 145 12.21 3.98 -19.79
C ARG A 145 13.14 2.76 -19.86
N HIS A 146 14.19 2.80 -20.70
CA HIS A 146 15.11 1.67 -20.87
C HIS A 146 16.04 1.49 -19.66
N GLU A 147 16.22 2.53 -18.86
CA GLU A 147 16.98 2.51 -17.60
C GLU A 147 16.12 2.08 -16.40
N VAL A 148 14.79 2.05 -16.55
CA VAL A 148 13.85 1.61 -15.51
C VAL A 148 13.69 0.09 -15.56
N ALA A 149 13.99 -0.58 -14.45
CA ALA A 149 13.89 -2.05 -14.32
C ALA A 149 12.45 -2.51 -14.14
N ALA A 150 11.70 -1.84 -13.25
CA ALA A 150 10.34 -2.20 -12.89
C ALA A 150 9.55 -1.00 -12.36
N ILE A 151 8.23 -1.19 -12.25
CA ILE A 151 7.29 -0.30 -11.60
C ILE A 151 6.73 -1.02 -10.38
N GLY A 152 6.82 -0.37 -9.20
CA GLY A 152 6.07 -0.72 -8.00
C GLY A 152 4.87 0.19 -7.84
N ILE A 153 3.75 -0.33 -7.34
CA ILE A 153 2.54 0.43 -6.99
C ILE A 153 2.27 0.23 -5.52
N THR A 154 2.08 1.33 -4.80
CA THR A 154 1.49 1.32 -3.47
C THR A 154 0.31 2.28 -3.45
N ASN A 155 -0.65 2.03 -2.58
CA ASN A 155 -1.92 2.74 -2.62
C ASN A 155 -2.57 2.86 -1.25
N GLN A 156 -3.40 3.90 -1.10
CA GLN A 156 -4.40 3.94 -0.05
C GLN A 156 -5.29 2.70 -0.14
N ARG A 157 -5.40 1.96 0.95
CA ARG A 157 -6.16 0.70 0.96
C ARG A 157 -7.67 0.96 1.06
N GLU A 158 -8.47 -0.04 0.87
CA GLU A 158 -9.92 -0.12 1.08
C GLU A 158 -10.78 0.82 0.21
N THR A 159 -10.21 1.87 -0.37
CA THR A 159 -10.91 2.80 -1.27
C THR A 159 -11.42 2.04 -2.49
N ALA A 160 -12.74 2.03 -2.69
CA ALA A 160 -13.41 1.19 -3.69
C ALA A 160 -13.71 1.96 -4.98
N VAL A 161 -13.23 1.42 -6.10
CA VAL A 161 -13.53 1.90 -7.47
C VAL A 161 -14.32 0.82 -8.19
N VAL A 162 -15.42 1.21 -8.84
CA VAL A 162 -16.21 0.33 -9.74
C VAL A 162 -16.31 0.98 -11.10
N TRP A 163 -15.93 0.23 -12.15
CA TRP A 163 -15.95 0.76 -13.52
C TRP A 163 -16.50 -0.23 -14.53
N ASP A 164 -16.99 0.30 -15.62
CA ASP A 164 -17.49 -0.48 -16.76
C ASP A 164 -16.29 -0.93 -17.62
N LYS A 165 -16.11 -2.23 -17.77
CA LYS A 165 -14.96 -2.82 -18.48
C LYS A 165 -14.92 -2.49 -19.97
N THR A 166 -16.07 -2.17 -20.56
CA THR A 166 -16.20 -1.90 -22.00
C THR A 166 -15.89 -0.44 -22.32
N THR A 167 -16.38 0.48 -21.46
CA THR A 167 -16.16 1.91 -21.67
C THR A 167 -14.94 2.45 -20.97
N GLY A 168 -14.42 1.72 -19.98
CA GLY A 168 -13.32 2.14 -19.12
C GLY A 168 -13.68 3.26 -18.15
N LYS A 169 -14.98 3.55 -17.99
CA LYS A 169 -15.45 4.66 -17.16
C LYS A 169 -15.88 4.19 -15.78
N PRO A 170 -15.46 4.86 -14.70
CA PRO A 170 -16.05 4.68 -13.39
C PRO A 170 -17.56 4.95 -13.44
N ILE A 171 -18.35 4.10 -12.78
CA ILE A 171 -19.81 4.29 -12.70
C ILE A 171 -20.21 5.20 -11.54
N TYR A 172 -19.31 5.43 -10.62
CA TYR A 172 -19.43 6.32 -9.46
C TYR A 172 -18.02 6.78 -9.03
N ASN A 173 -17.94 7.86 -8.23
CA ASN A 173 -16.71 8.25 -7.58
C ASN A 173 -16.17 7.12 -6.68
N ALA A 174 -14.86 7.05 -6.49
CA ALA A 174 -14.25 6.13 -5.54
C ALA A 174 -14.73 6.46 -4.12
N ILE A 175 -15.28 5.48 -3.41
CA ILE A 175 -15.67 5.65 -2.00
C ILE A 175 -14.43 5.40 -1.15
N VAL A 176 -13.97 6.46 -0.45
CA VAL A 176 -12.71 6.46 0.29
C VAL A 176 -12.81 5.63 1.56
N TRP A 177 -11.69 5.13 2.06
CA TRP A 177 -11.60 4.31 3.27
C TRP A 177 -12.18 5.00 4.54
N GLN A 178 -12.17 6.34 4.58
CA GLN A 178 -12.70 7.17 5.68
C GLN A 178 -14.23 7.31 5.68
N ASP A 179 -14.88 6.91 4.57
CA ASP A 179 -16.31 7.09 4.35
C ASP A 179 -17.17 6.20 5.26
N THR A 180 -18.21 6.77 5.84
CA THR A 180 -19.08 6.09 6.81
C THR A 180 -20.48 5.74 6.28
N ARG A 181 -20.80 6.06 4.99
CA ARG A 181 -22.14 5.85 4.41
C ARG A 181 -22.64 4.41 4.45
N THR A 182 -21.76 3.45 4.57
CA THR A 182 -22.09 2.01 4.54
C THR A 182 -22.51 1.45 5.90
N GLN A 183 -22.66 2.28 6.93
CA GLN A 183 -22.99 1.83 8.29
C GLN A 183 -24.24 0.96 8.32
N LYS A 184 -25.32 1.35 7.63
CA LYS A 184 -26.58 0.56 7.57
C LYS A 184 -26.36 -0.83 6.94
N ILE A 185 -25.43 -0.98 6.02
CA ILE A 185 -25.08 -2.29 5.43
C ILE A 185 -24.34 -3.12 6.45
N CYS A 186 -23.36 -2.54 7.17
CA CYS A 186 -22.64 -3.22 8.24
C CYS A 186 -23.60 -3.69 9.32
N ASP A 187 -24.53 -2.84 9.77
CA ASP A 187 -25.51 -3.19 10.81
C ASP A 187 -26.44 -4.31 10.35
N ARG A 188 -26.93 -4.27 9.11
CA ARG A 188 -27.76 -5.34 8.51
C ARG A 188 -27.02 -6.68 8.48
N LEU A 189 -25.75 -6.68 8.08
CA LEU A 189 -24.93 -7.89 8.03
C LEU A 189 -24.61 -8.42 9.43
N ALA A 190 -24.34 -7.54 10.39
CA ALA A 190 -24.09 -7.89 11.78
C ALA A 190 -25.33 -8.50 12.45
N ALA A 191 -26.52 -7.90 12.22
CA ALA A 191 -27.79 -8.41 12.76
C ALA A 191 -28.16 -9.82 12.23
N GLY A 192 -27.59 -10.23 11.10
CA GLY A 192 -27.76 -11.57 10.51
C GLY A 192 -26.94 -12.67 11.20
N SER A 193 -26.22 -12.38 12.28
CA SER A 193 -25.38 -13.35 12.99
C SER A 193 -25.32 -13.06 14.50
N GLU A 194 -25.26 -14.13 15.31
CA GLU A 194 -25.02 -14.02 16.75
C GLU A 194 -23.62 -13.44 17.08
N LEU A 195 -22.68 -13.49 16.14
CA LEU A 195 -21.34 -12.92 16.27
C LEU A 195 -21.30 -11.40 16.04
N GLY A 196 -22.43 -10.80 15.61
CA GLY A 196 -22.50 -9.36 15.37
C GLY A 196 -21.45 -8.87 14.37
N THR A 197 -20.68 -7.86 14.75
CA THR A 197 -19.62 -7.30 13.91
C THR A 197 -18.46 -8.28 13.65
N ASP A 198 -18.29 -9.31 14.45
CA ASP A 198 -17.23 -10.32 14.24
C ASP A 198 -17.67 -11.48 13.32
N ARG A 199 -18.84 -11.37 12.65
CA ARG A 199 -19.44 -12.41 11.79
C ARG A 199 -18.47 -13.09 10.83
N TYR A 200 -17.54 -12.35 10.23
CA TYR A 200 -16.59 -12.87 9.23
C TYR A 200 -15.14 -12.89 9.70
N LYS A 201 -14.88 -12.43 10.93
CA LYS A 201 -13.55 -12.17 11.45
C LYS A 201 -12.63 -13.39 11.47
N ASP A 202 -13.18 -14.57 11.72
CA ASP A 202 -12.45 -15.84 11.69
C ASP A 202 -11.91 -16.20 10.32
N LYS A 203 -12.59 -15.75 9.23
CA LYS A 203 -12.20 -16.02 7.83
C LYS A 203 -11.31 -14.91 7.26
N VAL A 204 -11.65 -13.66 7.52
CA VAL A 204 -11.01 -12.50 6.84
C VAL A 204 -10.13 -11.67 7.76
N GLY A 205 -10.10 -11.94 9.09
CA GLY A 205 -9.28 -11.22 10.05
C GLY A 205 -9.79 -9.83 10.44
N LEU A 206 -10.97 -9.42 9.95
CA LEU A 206 -11.51 -8.08 10.05
C LEU A 206 -12.92 -8.09 10.65
N PRO A 207 -13.27 -7.15 11.55
CA PRO A 207 -14.66 -6.93 11.95
C PRO A 207 -15.45 -6.25 10.83
N LEU A 208 -16.78 -6.39 10.85
CA LEU A 208 -17.66 -5.59 9.98
C LEU A 208 -17.53 -4.11 10.34
N ALA A 209 -17.06 -3.31 9.39
CA ALA A 209 -16.92 -1.87 9.54
C ALA A 209 -17.02 -1.15 8.20
N THR A 210 -17.41 0.11 8.22
CA THR A 210 -17.47 1.00 7.04
C THR A 210 -16.10 1.19 6.38
N TYR A 211 -15.03 0.94 7.10
CA TYR A 211 -13.65 1.08 6.70
C TYR A 211 -13.30 0.25 5.46
N PHE A 212 -13.82 -0.99 5.37
CA PHE A 212 -13.40 -1.98 4.37
C PHE A 212 -14.18 -1.90 3.05
N SER A 213 -13.64 -2.52 1.98
CA SER A 213 -14.16 -2.34 0.61
C SER A 213 -15.51 -3.03 0.36
N GLY A 214 -15.75 -4.23 0.91
CA GLY A 214 -16.94 -5.02 0.63
C GLY A 214 -18.26 -4.24 0.83
N PRO A 215 -18.48 -3.60 1.99
CA PRO A 215 -19.67 -2.76 2.21
C PRO A 215 -19.79 -1.58 1.21
N LYS A 216 -18.67 -1.02 0.73
CA LYS A 216 -18.69 0.08 -0.27
C LYS A 216 -19.13 -0.41 -1.65
N ILE A 217 -18.66 -1.60 -2.06
CA ILE A 217 -19.12 -2.23 -3.30
C ILE A 217 -20.61 -2.52 -3.21
N ALA A 218 -21.07 -3.13 -2.12
CA ALA A 218 -22.49 -3.41 -1.90
C ALA A 218 -23.32 -2.12 -1.99
N TRP A 219 -22.87 -1.03 -1.39
CA TRP A 219 -23.55 0.26 -1.46
C TRP A 219 -23.66 0.79 -2.90
N ILE A 220 -22.58 0.72 -3.70
CA ILE A 220 -22.59 1.14 -5.10
C ILE A 220 -23.62 0.32 -5.88
N LEU A 221 -23.65 -1.00 -5.70
CA LEU A 221 -24.59 -1.88 -6.38
C LEU A 221 -26.05 -1.66 -5.96
N GLU A 222 -26.30 -1.20 -4.73
CA GLU A 222 -27.64 -0.91 -4.22
C GLU A 222 -28.13 0.50 -4.61
N ASN A 223 -27.24 1.49 -4.80
CA ASN A 223 -27.63 2.89 -4.89
C ASN A 223 -27.35 3.56 -6.25
N VAL A 224 -26.45 3.00 -7.07
CA VAL A 224 -26.18 3.55 -8.41
C VAL A 224 -27.12 2.91 -9.44
N PRO A 225 -27.93 3.70 -10.16
CA PRO A 225 -28.88 3.17 -11.12
C PRO A 225 -28.24 2.30 -12.20
N GLY A 226 -28.76 1.08 -12.40
CA GLY A 226 -28.27 0.13 -13.40
C GLY A 226 -26.98 -0.60 -13.02
N ALA A 227 -26.40 -0.32 -11.84
CA ALA A 227 -25.16 -0.96 -11.40
C ALA A 227 -25.36 -2.47 -11.14
N ARG A 228 -26.46 -2.84 -10.48
CA ARG A 228 -26.80 -4.23 -10.18
C ARG A 228 -26.90 -5.08 -11.45
N GLU A 229 -27.68 -4.65 -12.41
CA GLU A 229 -27.92 -5.34 -13.67
C GLU A 229 -26.62 -5.50 -14.47
N LYS A 230 -25.79 -4.46 -14.53
CA LYS A 230 -24.49 -4.50 -15.20
C LYS A 230 -23.50 -5.44 -14.50
N ALA A 231 -23.50 -5.46 -13.16
CA ALA A 231 -22.64 -6.34 -12.37
C ALA A 231 -23.01 -7.82 -12.62
N GLU A 232 -24.31 -8.15 -12.59
CA GLU A 232 -24.82 -9.50 -12.86
C GLU A 232 -24.58 -9.95 -14.32
N ALA A 233 -24.58 -9.01 -15.27
CA ALA A 233 -24.18 -9.23 -16.65
C ALA A 233 -22.66 -9.43 -16.82
N GLY A 234 -21.87 -9.16 -15.77
CA GLY A 234 -20.42 -9.25 -15.79
C GLY A 234 -19.73 -8.09 -16.53
N ASP A 235 -20.39 -6.94 -16.64
CA ASP A 235 -19.87 -5.75 -17.34
C ASP A 235 -19.08 -4.81 -16.42
N LEU A 236 -19.19 -4.98 -15.10
CA LEU A 236 -18.49 -4.15 -14.14
C LEU A 236 -17.27 -4.88 -13.56
N LEU A 237 -16.22 -4.10 -13.30
CA LEU A 237 -15.05 -4.49 -12.56
C LEU A 237 -14.96 -3.67 -11.27
N PHE A 238 -14.46 -4.32 -10.21
CA PHE A 238 -14.09 -3.67 -8.96
C PHE A 238 -12.57 -3.72 -8.77
N GLY A 239 -12.02 -2.73 -8.12
CA GLY A 239 -10.67 -2.74 -7.57
C GLY A 239 -10.51 -1.67 -6.49
N ASN A 240 -9.49 -1.82 -5.67
CA ASN A 240 -8.97 -0.67 -4.96
C ASN A 240 -8.17 0.19 -5.94
N THR A 241 -7.57 1.27 -5.48
CA THR A 241 -6.90 2.20 -6.39
C THR A 241 -5.67 1.59 -7.07
N ASP A 242 -5.05 0.55 -6.49
CA ASP A 242 -4.00 -0.27 -7.14
C ASP A 242 -4.49 -0.92 -8.43
N SER A 243 -5.61 -1.63 -8.37
CA SER A 243 -6.20 -2.31 -9.54
C SER A 243 -6.64 -1.32 -10.61
N TRP A 244 -7.19 -0.17 -10.22
CA TRP A 244 -7.54 0.90 -11.13
C TRP A 244 -6.33 1.46 -11.87
N VAL A 245 -5.23 1.73 -11.15
CA VAL A 245 -3.96 2.21 -11.74
C VAL A 245 -3.35 1.12 -12.62
N LEU A 246 -3.29 -0.13 -12.14
CA LEU A 246 -2.76 -1.27 -12.90
C LEU A 246 -3.51 -1.46 -14.22
N TRP A 247 -4.86 -1.49 -14.16
CA TRP A 247 -5.71 -1.68 -15.34
C TRP A 247 -5.45 -0.60 -16.39
N ASN A 248 -5.36 0.66 -15.97
CA ASN A 248 -5.12 1.79 -16.86
C ASN A 248 -3.70 1.80 -17.45
N ILE A 249 -2.68 1.53 -16.64
CA ILE A 249 -1.26 1.58 -17.09
C ILE A 249 -0.93 0.43 -18.04
N THR A 250 -1.62 -0.71 -17.93
CA THR A 250 -1.41 -1.89 -18.76
C THR A 250 -2.21 -1.87 -20.06
N GLY A 251 -3.30 -1.09 -20.17
CA GLY A 251 -4.05 -1.00 -21.41
C GLY A 251 -5.46 -0.43 -21.31
N GLY A 252 -6.08 -0.48 -20.15
CA GLY A 252 -7.48 -0.10 -20.00
C GLY A 252 -8.40 -1.00 -20.82
N VAL A 253 -9.30 -0.41 -21.59
CA VAL A 253 -10.22 -1.15 -22.48
C VAL A 253 -9.49 -1.95 -23.57
N ASP A 254 -8.24 -1.64 -23.86
CA ASP A 254 -7.42 -2.29 -24.88
C ASP A 254 -6.54 -3.42 -24.27
N GLY A 255 -7.08 -4.18 -23.33
CA GLY A 255 -6.43 -5.34 -22.72
C GLY A 255 -5.71 -5.04 -21.41
N GLY A 256 -6.23 -4.11 -20.63
CA GLY A 256 -5.78 -3.82 -19.27
C GLY A 256 -5.88 -5.03 -18.34
N VAL A 257 -4.90 -5.19 -17.47
CA VAL A 257 -4.86 -6.28 -16.49
C VAL A 257 -5.73 -5.93 -15.29
N HIS A 258 -6.67 -6.80 -14.97
CA HIS A 258 -7.55 -6.69 -13.81
C HIS A 258 -7.04 -7.63 -12.69
N ALA A 259 -6.14 -7.12 -11.86
CA ALA A 259 -5.55 -7.87 -10.76
C ALA A 259 -5.30 -6.94 -9.55
N THR A 260 -5.12 -7.55 -8.39
CA THR A 260 -4.70 -6.93 -7.14
C THR A 260 -3.68 -7.83 -6.44
N ASP A 261 -3.05 -7.36 -5.37
CA ASP A 261 -2.19 -8.19 -4.57
C ASP A 261 -2.90 -8.73 -3.31
N VAL A 262 -2.27 -9.72 -2.67
CA VAL A 262 -2.78 -10.34 -1.44
C VAL A 262 -2.95 -9.33 -0.29
N THR A 263 -2.15 -8.25 -0.24
CA THR A 263 -2.25 -7.26 0.84
C THR A 263 -3.48 -6.38 0.68
N ASN A 264 -3.76 -5.87 -0.52
CA ASN A 264 -4.99 -5.12 -0.82
C ASN A 264 -6.23 -6.02 -0.72
N ALA A 265 -6.17 -7.24 -1.27
CA ALA A 265 -7.26 -8.20 -1.17
C ALA A 265 -7.63 -8.51 0.30
N SER A 266 -6.66 -8.62 1.21
CA SER A 266 -6.89 -8.85 2.63
C SER A 266 -7.62 -7.70 3.34
N ARG A 267 -7.75 -6.53 2.70
CA ARG A 267 -8.44 -5.34 3.24
C ARG A 267 -9.87 -5.18 2.72
N THR A 268 -10.33 -6.08 1.88
CA THR A 268 -11.65 -5.96 1.23
C THR A 268 -12.79 -6.53 2.06
N MET A 269 -12.55 -7.33 3.09
CA MET A 269 -13.49 -8.23 3.77
C MET A 269 -13.97 -9.41 2.90
N LEU A 270 -13.39 -9.61 1.72
CA LEU A 270 -13.84 -10.63 0.76
C LEU A 270 -12.83 -11.76 0.57
N MET A 271 -11.57 -11.59 1.03
CA MET A 271 -10.53 -12.60 0.88
C MET A 271 -10.39 -13.44 2.15
N ASN A 272 -10.40 -14.76 1.99
CA ASN A 272 -10.08 -15.69 3.08
C ASN A 272 -8.56 -15.68 3.34
N LEU A 273 -8.15 -15.47 4.59
CA LEU A 273 -6.74 -15.38 4.98
C LEU A 273 -5.99 -16.71 4.86
N ASP A 274 -6.64 -17.84 5.03
CA ASP A 274 -5.99 -19.15 4.97
C ASP A 274 -5.72 -19.60 3.53
N THR A 275 -6.65 -19.31 2.60
CA THR A 275 -6.56 -19.75 1.20
C THR A 275 -6.05 -18.66 0.27
N LEU A 276 -5.96 -17.41 0.72
CA LEU A 276 -5.60 -16.23 -0.08
C LEU A 276 -6.45 -16.10 -1.36
N SER A 277 -7.71 -16.48 -1.28
CA SER A 277 -8.67 -16.45 -2.38
C SER A 277 -9.97 -15.75 -1.95
N TRP A 278 -10.72 -15.27 -2.93
CA TRP A 278 -12.03 -14.65 -2.67
C TRP A 278 -12.97 -15.65 -2.01
N ASN A 279 -13.72 -15.20 -1.01
CA ASN A 279 -14.72 -15.99 -0.30
C ASN A 279 -16.09 -15.78 -0.95
N GLU A 280 -16.58 -16.82 -1.65
CA GLU A 280 -17.84 -16.78 -2.39
C GLU A 280 -19.06 -16.57 -1.48
N GLU A 281 -19.06 -17.13 -0.26
CA GLU A 281 -20.14 -16.98 0.69
C GLU A 281 -20.26 -15.53 1.16
N ILE A 282 -19.16 -14.89 1.54
CA ILE A 282 -19.14 -13.51 1.99
C ILE A 282 -19.50 -12.56 0.82
N ALA A 283 -18.99 -12.82 -0.37
CA ALA A 283 -19.35 -12.05 -1.55
C ALA A 283 -20.86 -12.13 -1.84
N ALA A 284 -21.44 -13.34 -1.74
CA ALA A 284 -22.89 -13.55 -1.91
C ALA A 284 -23.72 -12.84 -0.83
N ASP A 285 -23.30 -12.90 0.46
CA ASP A 285 -23.95 -12.21 1.56
C ASP A 285 -24.01 -10.67 1.33
N MET A 286 -22.97 -10.11 0.70
CA MET A 286 -22.89 -8.70 0.33
C MET A 286 -23.50 -8.41 -1.05
N GLY A 287 -23.99 -9.44 -1.75
CA GLY A 287 -24.57 -9.33 -3.09
C GLY A 287 -23.56 -8.91 -4.16
N ILE A 288 -22.28 -9.30 -4.02
CA ILE A 288 -21.20 -8.95 -4.94
C ILE A 288 -20.93 -10.11 -5.90
N PRO A 289 -21.16 -9.96 -7.22
CA PRO A 289 -20.82 -10.98 -8.20
C PRO A 289 -19.30 -11.23 -8.24
N MET A 290 -18.89 -12.51 -8.21
CA MET A 290 -17.48 -12.90 -8.27
C MET A 290 -16.77 -12.40 -9.54
N SER A 291 -17.50 -12.23 -10.63
CA SER A 291 -16.98 -11.70 -11.91
C SER A 291 -16.45 -10.26 -11.82
N MET A 292 -16.83 -9.51 -10.77
CA MET A 292 -16.33 -8.15 -10.54
C MET A 292 -14.96 -8.13 -9.88
N LEU A 293 -14.56 -9.23 -9.21
CA LEU A 293 -13.37 -9.25 -8.37
C LEU A 293 -12.09 -9.49 -9.20
N PRO A 294 -10.97 -8.77 -8.91
CA PRO A 294 -9.72 -8.93 -9.64
C PRO A 294 -9.02 -10.26 -9.34
N GLU A 295 -8.11 -10.68 -10.20
CA GLU A 295 -7.18 -11.78 -9.89
C GLU A 295 -6.28 -11.39 -8.72
N ILE A 296 -6.16 -12.25 -7.70
CA ILE A 296 -5.24 -12.04 -6.57
C ILE A 296 -3.88 -12.61 -6.92
N LYS A 297 -2.83 -11.81 -6.74
CA LYS A 297 -1.43 -12.20 -7.00
C LYS A 297 -0.55 -11.95 -5.78
N PRO A 298 0.64 -12.61 -5.69
CA PRO A 298 1.66 -12.24 -4.72
C PRO A 298 2.10 -10.79 -4.88
N SER A 299 2.42 -10.12 -3.77
CA SER A 299 2.79 -8.69 -3.75
C SER A 299 4.02 -8.39 -4.62
N ALA A 300 5.05 -9.24 -4.58
CA ALA A 300 6.22 -9.18 -5.44
C ALA A 300 6.10 -10.25 -6.55
N SER A 301 5.48 -9.89 -7.66
CA SER A 301 5.27 -10.73 -8.85
C SER A 301 4.99 -9.84 -10.07
N ILE A 302 5.14 -10.37 -11.29
CA ILE A 302 4.81 -9.62 -12.49
C ILE A 302 3.28 -9.60 -12.67
N PHE A 303 2.66 -8.41 -12.56
CA PHE A 303 1.24 -8.18 -12.81
C PHE A 303 0.95 -7.94 -14.29
N GLY A 304 1.84 -7.25 -14.99
CA GLY A 304 1.69 -6.90 -16.39
C GLY A 304 2.81 -6.00 -16.87
N TYR A 305 2.61 -5.36 -18.02
CA TYR A 305 3.61 -4.48 -18.62
C TYR A 305 2.96 -3.17 -19.05
N GLY A 306 3.71 -2.08 -18.98
CA GLY A 306 3.24 -0.79 -19.46
C GLY A 306 2.78 -0.83 -20.92
N ARG A 307 1.63 -0.23 -21.20
CA ARG A 307 0.97 -0.26 -22.52
C ARG A 307 1.84 0.38 -23.62
N LYS A 308 1.66 -0.08 -24.87
CA LYS A 308 2.46 0.33 -26.04
C LYS A 308 2.51 1.85 -26.32
N ASN A 309 1.49 2.59 -25.94
CA ASN A 309 1.39 4.06 -26.13
C ASN A 309 1.58 4.83 -24.82
N GLY A 310 2.14 4.19 -23.77
CA GLY A 310 2.41 4.79 -22.47
C GLY A 310 3.84 5.33 -22.34
N LEU A 311 4.10 6.01 -21.24
CA LEU A 311 5.44 6.51 -20.90
C LEU A 311 6.44 5.38 -20.59
N LEU A 312 5.96 4.30 -19.97
CA LEU A 312 6.75 3.15 -19.50
C LEU A 312 6.42 1.90 -20.32
N VAL A 313 6.50 2.01 -21.65
CA VAL A 313 6.21 0.90 -22.58
C VAL A 313 7.08 -0.32 -22.25
N ASP A 314 6.45 -1.49 -22.21
CA ASP A 314 7.09 -2.79 -21.95
C ASP A 314 7.85 -2.87 -20.61
N THR A 315 7.73 -1.86 -19.73
CA THR A 315 8.29 -1.92 -18.38
C THR A 315 7.38 -2.78 -17.51
N PRO A 316 7.91 -3.80 -16.78
CA PRO A 316 7.09 -4.65 -15.93
C PRO A 316 6.54 -3.89 -14.73
N ILE A 317 5.26 -4.05 -14.45
CA ILE A 317 4.64 -3.74 -13.17
C ILE A 317 4.81 -4.98 -12.32
N ALA A 318 5.69 -4.93 -11.32
CA ALA A 318 6.20 -6.14 -10.68
C ALA A 318 6.09 -6.12 -9.14
N GLY A 319 5.51 -5.09 -8.57
CA GLY A 319 5.23 -4.98 -7.14
C GLY A 319 3.95 -4.21 -6.90
N ILE A 320 3.04 -4.77 -6.12
CA ILE A 320 1.85 -4.07 -5.62
C ILE A 320 1.71 -4.39 -4.14
N LEU A 321 1.53 -3.36 -3.30
CA LEU A 321 1.26 -3.49 -1.88
C LEU A 321 0.37 -2.32 -1.41
N GLY A 322 -0.54 -2.60 -0.49
CA GLY A 322 -1.20 -1.53 0.27
C GLY A 322 -0.17 -0.67 1.01
N ASP A 323 -0.46 0.61 1.21
CA ASP A 323 0.48 1.62 1.72
C ASP A 323 1.17 1.22 3.03
N GLN A 324 0.43 0.66 3.97
CA GLN A 324 0.97 0.28 5.28
C GLN A 324 1.83 -0.98 5.20
N GLN A 325 1.48 -1.92 4.33
CA GLN A 325 2.28 -3.10 4.03
C GLN A 325 3.56 -2.74 3.28
N ALA A 326 3.47 -1.84 2.31
CA ALA A 326 4.63 -1.30 1.60
C ALA A 326 5.60 -0.62 2.57
N ALA A 327 5.09 0.23 3.50
CA ALA A 327 5.91 0.84 4.53
C ALA A 327 6.59 -0.22 5.43
N THR A 328 5.89 -1.29 5.79
CA THR A 328 6.47 -2.40 6.58
C THR A 328 7.60 -3.10 5.82
N PHE A 329 7.43 -3.28 4.51
CA PHE A 329 8.45 -3.85 3.61
C PHE A 329 9.66 -2.90 3.47
N GLY A 330 9.43 -1.61 3.24
CA GLY A 330 10.47 -0.58 3.12
C GLY A 330 11.22 -0.32 4.42
N GLN A 331 10.59 -0.58 5.57
CA GLN A 331 11.22 -0.58 6.89
C GLN A 331 12.02 -1.86 7.17
N ALA A 332 12.12 -2.78 6.23
CA ALA A 332 12.79 -4.07 6.40
C ALA A 332 12.30 -4.85 7.64
N CYS A 333 10.97 -4.87 7.87
CA CYS A 333 10.35 -5.62 8.98
C CYS A 333 10.05 -7.05 8.54
N PHE A 334 11.07 -7.83 8.22
CA PHE A 334 10.94 -9.19 7.67
C PHE A 334 10.89 -10.30 8.72
N ASN A 335 11.34 -10.02 9.94
CA ASN A 335 11.34 -11.01 11.01
C ASN A 335 10.08 -10.89 11.88
N LYS A 336 9.59 -12.05 12.37
CA LYS A 336 8.49 -12.10 13.31
C LYS A 336 8.79 -11.23 14.55
N GLY A 337 7.83 -10.39 14.94
CA GLY A 337 7.94 -9.46 16.06
C GLY A 337 8.51 -8.09 15.68
N GLN A 338 9.02 -7.89 14.45
CA GLN A 338 9.38 -6.55 13.98
C GLN A 338 8.12 -5.75 13.63
N ALA A 339 8.10 -4.49 14.00
CA ALA A 339 6.97 -3.61 13.76
C ALA A 339 7.41 -2.23 13.27
N LYS A 340 6.52 -1.64 12.47
CA LYS A 340 6.62 -0.24 12.09
C LYS A 340 5.37 0.54 12.53
N ASN A 341 5.52 1.83 12.75
CA ASN A 341 4.39 2.75 12.92
C ASN A 341 4.57 3.97 12.01
N THR A 342 3.62 4.22 11.13
CA THR A 342 3.58 5.40 10.26
C THR A 342 2.81 6.51 10.94
N TYR A 343 3.44 7.65 11.19
CA TYR A 343 2.87 8.83 11.84
C TYR A 343 2.46 9.87 10.79
N GLY A 344 1.22 9.77 10.33
CA GLY A 344 0.59 10.67 9.35
C GLY A 344 -0.61 11.42 9.92
N THR A 345 -1.68 11.58 9.15
CA THR A 345 -2.98 12.10 9.60
C THR A 345 -3.51 11.30 10.78
N GLY A 346 -3.45 9.97 10.69
CA GLY A 346 -3.54 9.00 11.78
C GLY A 346 -2.23 8.25 11.93
N CYS A 347 -2.20 7.24 12.81
CA CYS A 347 -1.08 6.32 12.90
C CYS A 347 -1.53 4.90 12.56
N PHE A 348 -0.64 4.17 11.87
CA PHE A 348 -0.90 2.80 11.46
C PHE A 348 0.30 1.93 11.85
N MET A 349 0.09 1.08 12.85
CA MET A 349 1.11 0.18 13.35
C MET A 349 0.88 -1.23 12.82
N LEU A 350 1.91 -1.80 12.18
CA LEU A 350 1.92 -3.18 11.72
C LEU A 350 3.06 -3.95 12.38
N MET A 351 2.75 -5.15 12.87
CA MET A 351 3.71 -6.10 13.41
C MET A 351 3.70 -7.38 12.57
N ASN A 352 4.85 -7.77 12.03
CA ASN A 352 5.04 -9.04 11.34
C ASN A 352 4.83 -10.21 12.32
N THR A 353 3.88 -11.10 12.02
CA THR A 353 3.56 -12.27 12.85
C THR A 353 4.09 -13.59 12.28
N GLY A 354 4.80 -13.55 11.14
CA GLY A 354 5.31 -14.72 10.44
C GLY A 354 4.30 -15.31 9.45
N THR A 355 4.47 -16.57 9.09
CA THR A 355 3.71 -17.23 8.00
C THR A 355 2.40 -17.88 8.45
N THR A 356 1.95 -17.62 9.67
CA THR A 356 0.66 -18.09 10.19
C THR A 356 -0.15 -16.89 10.67
N PRO A 357 -1.41 -16.73 10.25
CA PRO A 357 -2.26 -15.65 10.75
C PRO A 357 -2.47 -15.77 12.27
N VAL A 358 -2.38 -14.65 12.96
CA VAL A 358 -2.63 -14.57 14.40
C VAL A 358 -4.00 -13.89 14.61
N PRO A 359 -5.03 -14.62 15.09
CA PRO A 359 -6.32 -14.03 15.40
C PRO A 359 -6.20 -13.06 16.58
N SER A 360 -6.64 -11.82 16.39
CA SER A 360 -6.63 -10.84 17.47
C SER A 360 -7.83 -11.02 18.41
N LYS A 361 -7.53 -11.05 19.73
CA LYS A 361 -8.50 -11.01 20.82
C LYS A 361 -8.56 -9.65 21.52
N ASN A 362 -7.63 -8.75 21.16
CA ASN A 362 -7.47 -7.45 21.80
C ASN A 362 -7.80 -6.29 20.83
N GLY A 363 -8.75 -6.48 19.89
CA GLY A 363 -9.25 -5.41 19.04
C GLY A 363 -8.34 -5.02 17.86
N LEU A 364 -7.35 -5.82 17.50
CA LEU A 364 -6.52 -5.59 16.32
C LEU A 364 -7.10 -6.27 15.08
N LEU A 365 -6.57 -5.89 13.92
CA LEU A 365 -6.87 -6.53 12.64
C LEU A 365 -5.78 -7.56 12.33
N THR A 366 -6.17 -8.68 11.73
CA THR A 366 -5.25 -9.64 11.12
C THR A 366 -5.28 -9.46 9.62
N THR A 367 -4.11 -9.28 8.99
CA THR A 367 -4.01 -8.96 7.57
C THR A 367 -2.78 -9.66 6.96
N VAL A 368 -2.71 -9.73 5.63
CA VAL A 368 -1.48 -10.15 4.95
C VAL A 368 -0.48 -8.99 4.97
N CYS A 369 0.77 -9.28 5.33
CA CYS A 369 1.86 -8.31 5.35
C CYS A 369 2.51 -8.17 3.97
N TYR A 370 2.84 -9.29 3.32
CA TYR A 370 3.35 -9.39 1.94
C TYR A 370 3.44 -10.86 1.50
N GLN A 371 3.59 -11.06 0.19
CA GLN A 371 3.98 -12.33 -0.40
C GLN A 371 4.99 -12.11 -1.54
N ILE A 372 6.07 -12.90 -1.57
CA ILE A 372 7.11 -12.81 -2.61
C ILE A 372 7.03 -14.06 -3.49
N GLY A 373 6.61 -13.90 -4.74
CA GLY A 373 6.45 -15.03 -5.67
C GLY A 373 5.67 -16.19 -5.03
N ASP A 374 6.16 -17.39 -5.19
CA ASP A 374 5.53 -18.62 -4.68
C ASP A 374 5.86 -18.92 -3.20
N GLN A 375 6.53 -18.02 -2.48
CA GLN A 375 6.80 -18.19 -1.06
C GLN A 375 5.51 -18.11 -0.24
N PRO A 376 5.46 -18.75 0.96
CA PRO A 376 4.34 -18.57 1.88
C PRO A 376 4.10 -17.09 2.19
N ALA A 377 2.84 -16.68 2.25
CA ALA A 377 2.50 -15.32 2.66
C ALA A 377 2.94 -15.06 4.10
N VAL A 378 3.36 -13.83 4.37
CA VAL A 378 3.66 -13.32 5.72
C VAL A 378 2.47 -12.50 6.18
N TYR A 379 2.07 -12.68 7.44
CA TYR A 379 0.93 -12.00 8.05
C TYR A 379 1.36 -10.91 9.02
N ALA A 380 0.44 -10.03 9.35
CA ALA A 380 0.65 -8.97 10.33
C ALA A 380 -0.59 -8.78 11.21
N LEU A 381 -0.35 -8.34 12.44
CA LEU A 381 -1.34 -7.63 13.25
C LEU A 381 -1.27 -6.14 12.92
N GLU A 382 -2.42 -5.51 12.78
CA GLU A 382 -2.53 -4.07 12.53
C GLU A 382 -3.42 -3.38 13.56
N GLY A 383 -2.92 -2.25 14.08
CA GLY A 383 -3.70 -1.31 14.87
C GLY A 383 -3.70 0.06 14.23
N SER A 384 -4.89 0.59 14.00
CA SER A 384 -5.11 1.90 13.37
C SER A 384 -5.53 2.94 14.43
N ILE A 385 -4.90 4.09 14.39
CA ILE A 385 -5.20 5.27 15.20
C ILE A 385 -5.70 6.35 14.25
N ALA A 386 -6.97 6.72 14.37
CA ALA A 386 -7.61 7.61 13.39
C ALA A 386 -7.08 9.04 13.43
N VAL A 387 -6.72 9.54 14.62
CA VAL A 387 -6.42 10.95 14.86
C VAL A 387 -5.05 11.11 15.52
N ALA A 388 -4.09 11.60 14.74
CA ALA A 388 -2.73 11.93 15.17
C ALA A 388 -2.30 13.30 14.60
N GLY A 389 -1.71 13.36 13.40
CA GLY A 389 -1.35 14.63 12.76
C GLY A 389 -2.55 15.53 12.48
N SER A 390 -3.72 14.96 12.26
CA SER A 390 -4.98 15.71 12.15
C SER A 390 -5.34 16.45 13.44
N LEU A 391 -4.94 15.97 14.62
CA LEU A 391 -5.12 16.67 15.88
C LEU A 391 -4.25 17.94 15.93
N VAL A 392 -3.01 17.87 15.45
CA VAL A 392 -2.11 19.03 15.35
C VAL A 392 -2.69 20.07 14.38
N GLN A 393 -3.25 19.62 13.25
CA GLN A 393 -3.93 20.50 12.31
C GLN A 393 -5.16 21.16 12.96
N TRP A 394 -5.96 20.40 13.70
CA TRP A 394 -7.12 20.92 14.41
C TRP A 394 -6.72 21.97 15.47
N LEU A 395 -5.60 21.75 16.17
CA LEU A 395 -5.06 22.72 17.13
C LEU A 395 -4.67 24.04 16.44
N ARG A 396 -4.16 23.97 15.22
CA ARG A 396 -3.81 25.11 14.38
C ARG A 396 -5.06 25.80 13.81
N ASP A 397 -5.91 25.06 13.12
CA ASP A 397 -6.95 25.60 12.25
C ASP A 397 -8.23 25.96 13.04
N ASN A 398 -8.58 25.17 14.04
CA ASN A 398 -9.82 25.36 14.80
C ASN A 398 -9.59 26.12 16.11
N LEU A 399 -8.46 25.92 16.80
CA LEU A 399 -8.18 26.60 18.06
C LEU A 399 -7.22 27.80 17.93
N GLY A 400 -6.44 27.88 16.84
CA GLY A 400 -5.48 28.96 16.63
C GLY A 400 -4.37 29.01 17.68
N LEU A 401 -4.02 27.88 18.31
CA LEU A 401 -3.01 27.84 19.36
C LEU A 401 -1.57 27.84 18.82
N ILE A 402 -1.39 27.44 17.57
CA ILE A 402 -0.13 27.47 16.81
C ILE A 402 -0.37 28.04 15.42
N ALA A 403 0.63 28.65 14.80
CA ALA A 403 0.53 29.20 13.44
C ALA A 403 0.83 28.15 12.38
N ASN A 404 1.80 27.27 12.64
CA ASN A 404 2.17 26.15 11.77
C ASN A 404 2.22 24.86 12.58
N SER A 405 2.00 23.72 11.93
CA SER A 405 2.04 22.42 12.61
C SER A 405 3.41 22.11 13.26
N ARG A 406 4.50 22.68 12.74
CA ARG A 406 5.85 22.52 13.31
C ARG A 406 6.06 23.28 14.62
N ASP A 407 5.23 24.29 14.89
CA ASP A 407 5.37 25.13 16.08
C ASP A 407 4.92 24.40 17.36
N ILE A 408 4.26 23.25 17.22
CA ILE A 408 3.75 22.48 18.36
C ILE A 408 4.88 21.96 19.24
N GLU A 409 5.96 21.45 18.67
CA GLU A 409 7.12 20.94 19.40
C GLU A 409 7.74 22.01 20.29
N GLU A 410 7.98 23.22 19.75
CA GLU A 410 8.53 24.33 20.53
C GLU A 410 7.60 24.76 21.66
N LEU A 411 6.30 24.87 21.37
CA LEU A 411 5.30 25.24 22.38
C LEU A 411 5.19 24.19 23.49
N ALA A 412 5.14 22.90 23.14
CA ALA A 412 5.07 21.78 24.07
C ALA A 412 6.35 21.63 24.91
N ALA A 413 7.52 21.85 24.30
CA ALA A 413 8.82 21.83 24.99
C ALA A 413 9.03 22.99 25.98
N SER A 414 8.23 24.06 25.87
CA SER A 414 8.31 25.20 26.80
C SER A 414 7.82 24.88 28.22
N VAL A 415 7.21 23.72 28.43
CA VAL A 415 6.76 23.21 29.74
C VAL A 415 7.40 21.86 30.02
N LYS A 416 7.53 21.53 31.31
CA LYS A 416 8.19 20.30 31.75
C LYS A 416 7.36 19.05 31.45
N ASP A 417 6.04 19.15 31.61
CA ASP A 417 5.07 18.05 31.49
C ASP A 417 3.71 18.61 31.04
N ASN A 418 2.71 17.77 30.92
CA ASN A 418 1.36 18.14 30.52
C ASN A 418 0.53 18.84 31.62
N GLY A 419 1.11 19.14 32.78
CA GLY A 419 0.41 19.81 33.91
C GLY A 419 -0.73 18.97 34.50
N GLY A 420 -0.81 17.68 34.20
CA GLY A 420 -1.90 16.80 34.58
C GLY A 420 -3.08 16.80 33.59
N ALA A 421 -2.99 17.51 32.48
CA ALA A 421 -3.99 17.52 31.43
C ALA A 421 -3.77 16.36 30.44
N TYR A 422 -4.85 15.71 30.01
CA TYR A 422 -4.85 14.65 29.01
C TYR A 422 -5.85 14.97 27.91
N PHE A 423 -5.41 14.86 26.67
CA PHE A 423 -6.27 15.02 25.50
C PHE A 423 -6.56 13.65 24.88
N VAL A 424 -7.82 13.25 24.79
CA VAL A 424 -8.25 12.03 24.11
C VAL A 424 -8.93 12.42 22.80
N PRO A 425 -8.31 12.18 21.61
CA PRO A 425 -8.78 12.74 20.35
C PRO A 425 -9.80 11.85 19.63
N ALA A 426 -10.87 11.45 20.31
CA ALA A 426 -11.93 10.60 19.76
C ALA A 426 -12.92 11.39 18.87
N PHE A 427 -12.44 12.13 17.86
CA PHE A 427 -13.29 13.00 17.02
C PHE A 427 -14.36 12.25 16.24
N SER A 428 -14.06 11.03 15.80
CA SER A 428 -14.98 10.12 15.11
C SER A 428 -15.04 8.76 15.83
N GLY A 429 -15.01 8.79 17.17
CA GLY A 429 -14.87 7.59 17.97
C GLY A 429 -13.42 7.18 18.21
N LEU A 430 -13.24 6.05 18.87
CA LEU A 430 -11.96 5.40 19.12
C LEU A 430 -11.84 4.15 18.24
N PHE A 431 -10.72 4.02 17.53
CA PHE A 431 -10.38 2.84 16.72
C PHE A 431 -9.68 1.77 17.59
N ALA A 432 -8.78 1.01 17.02
CA ALA A 432 -8.07 -0.03 17.75
C ALA A 432 -7.36 0.53 19.01
N PRO A 433 -7.39 -0.21 20.12
CA PRO A 433 -8.05 -1.50 20.35
C PRO A 433 -9.51 -1.39 20.85
N TYR A 434 -10.06 -0.19 20.95
CA TYR A 434 -11.33 0.09 21.64
C TYR A 434 -12.58 -0.18 20.80
N TRP A 435 -12.56 0.21 19.51
CA TRP A 435 -13.70 0.15 18.57
C TRP A 435 -14.99 0.72 19.15
N ARG A 436 -14.91 1.98 19.67
CA ARG A 436 -16.00 2.72 20.30
C ARG A 436 -16.43 3.91 19.44
N PRO A 437 -17.43 3.73 18.56
CA PRO A 437 -17.95 4.81 17.70
C PRO A 437 -18.70 5.88 18.49
N ASP A 438 -19.19 5.54 19.69
CA ASP A 438 -19.89 6.44 20.61
C ASP A 438 -18.99 7.38 21.38
N ALA A 439 -17.66 7.16 21.39
CA ALA A 439 -16.73 8.05 22.05
C ALA A 439 -16.60 9.40 21.33
N ARG A 440 -16.37 10.47 22.07
CA ARG A 440 -16.01 11.81 21.52
C ARG A 440 -14.79 12.37 22.25
N GLY A 441 -14.07 13.28 21.53
CA GLY A 441 -12.85 13.91 22.06
C GLY A 441 -13.06 14.64 23.37
N ALA A 442 -12.11 14.50 24.29
CA ALA A 442 -12.16 15.17 25.58
C ALA A 442 -10.78 15.68 26.04
N LEU A 443 -10.77 16.85 26.66
CA LEU A 443 -9.63 17.39 27.40
C LEU A 443 -9.96 17.36 28.88
N VAL A 444 -9.24 16.58 29.67
CA VAL A 444 -9.50 16.36 31.11
C VAL A 444 -8.29 16.74 31.97
N GLY A 445 -8.48 16.88 33.27
CA GLY A 445 -7.40 17.20 34.21
C GLY A 445 -7.06 18.69 34.28
N LEU A 446 -7.90 19.61 33.77
CA LEU A 446 -7.67 21.05 33.76
C LEU A 446 -7.68 21.64 35.18
N THR A 447 -6.66 22.42 35.45
CA THR A 447 -6.56 23.29 36.64
C THR A 447 -6.14 24.69 36.22
N ARG A 448 -6.10 25.64 37.13
CA ARG A 448 -5.61 27.00 36.83
C ARG A 448 -4.12 27.06 36.43
N TYR A 449 -3.38 26.01 36.69
CA TYR A 449 -1.97 25.87 36.31
C TYR A 449 -1.80 25.58 34.81
N VAL A 450 -2.76 24.86 34.21
CA VAL A 450 -2.70 24.44 32.80
C VAL A 450 -2.85 25.67 31.90
N ASN A 451 -1.93 25.83 30.97
CA ASN A 451 -1.93 26.85 29.92
C ASN A 451 -1.82 26.24 28.53
N LYS A 452 -1.76 27.05 27.46
CA LYS A 452 -1.71 26.58 26.08
C LYS A 452 -0.55 25.62 25.78
N ALA A 453 0.60 25.78 26.45
CA ALA A 453 1.76 24.91 26.26
C ALA A 453 1.53 23.51 26.86
N HIS A 454 0.86 23.42 28.02
CA HIS A 454 0.45 22.15 28.60
C HIS A 454 -0.59 21.41 27.71
N ILE A 455 -1.49 22.16 27.03
CA ILE A 455 -2.44 21.60 26.09
C ILE A 455 -1.71 21.07 24.88
N ALA A 456 -0.77 21.81 24.28
CA ALA A 456 0.06 21.35 23.17
C ALA A 456 0.84 20.07 23.54
N ARG A 457 1.40 20.05 24.76
CA ARG A 457 2.08 18.87 25.30
C ARG A 457 1.15 17.67 25.43
N ALA A 458 -0.06 17.85 25.96
CA ALA A 458 -1.07 16.80 26.06
C ALA A 458 -1.52 16.26 24.69
N VAL A 459 -1.55 17.12 23.67
CA VAL A 459 -1.85 16.77 22.28
C VAL A 459 -0.77 15.86 21.69
N GLU A 460 0.51 16.19 21.82
CA GLU A 460 1.61 15.33 21.37
C GLU A 460 1.62 14.00 22.13
N GLU A 461 1.56 14.05 23.47
CA GLU A 461 1.56 12.87 24.32
C GLU A 461 0.39 11.92 24.01
N SER A 462 -0.76 12.44 23.56
CA SER A 462 -1.92 11.63 23.20
C SER A 462 -1.64 10.64 22.05
N THR A 463 -0.84 11.07 21.07
CA THR A 463 -0.42 10.20 19.96
C THR A 463 0.44 9.03 20.45
N ALA A 464 1.36 9.31 21.38
CA ALA A 464 2.22 8.29 21.97
C ALA A 464 1.43 7.30 22.85
N TYR A 465 0.45 7.77 23.61
CA TYR A 465 -0.41 6.90 24.43
C TYR A 465 -1.31 6.00 23.57
N GLN A 466 -1.91 6.52 22.51
CA GLN A 466 -2.70 5.71 21.58
C GLN A 466 -1.83 4.61 20.94
N THR A 467 -0.59 4.96 20.56
CA THR A 467 0.38 3.99 20.05
C THR A 467 0.71 2.92 21.10
N LEU A 468 0.86 3.31 22.37
CA LEU A 468 1.08 2.35 23.46
C LEU A 468 -0.11 1.40 23.68
N ASP A 469 -1.35 1.89 23.54
CA ASP A 469 -2.55 1.04 23.60
C ASP A 469 -2.50 -0.06 22.52
N VAL A 470 -2.17 0.30 21.29
CA VAL A 470 -2.01 -0.64 20.16
C VAL A 470 -0.85 -1.59 20.41
N LEU A 471 0.30 -1.09 20.86
CA LEU A 471 1.49 -1.89 21.16
C LEU A 471 1.19 -2.98 22.22
N GLN A 472 0.49 -2.62 23.29
CA GLN A 472 0.13 -3.58 24.33
C GLN A 472 -0.82 -4.68 23.81
N ALA A 473 -1.77 -4.32 22.95
CA ALA A 473 -2.63 -5.28 22.29
C ALA A 473 -1.83 -6.21 21.36
N MET A 474 -0.86 -5.67 20.59
CA MET A 474 0.01 -6.48 19.73
C MET A 474 0.88 -7.47 20.50
N ASN A 475 1.48 -7.04 21.60
CA ASN A 475 2.28 -7.92 22.47
C ASN A 475 1.43 -9.04 23.07
N ALA A 476 0.20 -8.71 23.50
CA ALA A 476 -0.74 -9.69 24.09
C ALA A 476 -1.22 -10.73 23.06
N ASP A 477 -1.52 -10.31 21.82
CA ASP A 477 -2.03 -11.21 20.79
C ASP A 477 -0.92 -12.03 20.13
N SER A 478 0.24 -11.42 19.83
CA SER A 478 1.36 -12.09 19.15
C SER A 478 2.13 -13.04 20.06
N GLY A 479 2.09 -12.80 21.38
CA GLY A 479 2.94 -13.49 22.36
C GLY A 479 4.45 -13.19 22.20
N VAL A 480 4.80 -12.20 21.36
CA VAL A 480 6.19 -11.78 21.09
C VAL A 480 6.34 -10.32 21.52
N PRO A 481 7.12 -10.02 22.57
CA PRO A 481 7.33 -8.64 22.97
C PRO A 481 8.11 -7.88 21.91
N LEU A 482 7.65 -6.68 21.60
CA LEU A 482 8.33 -5.77 20.69
C LEU A 482 9.66 -5.31 21.31
N THR A 483 10.73 -5.30 20.53
CA THR A 483 12.06 -4.88 20.98
C THR A 483 12.45 -3.47 20.52
N GLU A 484 11.83 -2.96 19.45
CA GLU A 484 11.96 -1.60 18.94
C GLU A 484 10.76 -1.24 18.07
N ILE A 485 10.49 0.04 17.90
CA ILE A 485 9.48 0.55 16.96
C ILE A 485 10.19 1.28 15.83
N LYS A 486 10.08 0.79 14.60
CA LYS A 486 10.53 1.54 13.42
C LYS A 486 9.44 2.54 13.05
N VAL A 487 9.82 3.80 12.81
CA VAL A 487 8.87 4.89 12.57
C VAL A 487 9.15 5.63 11.28
N ASP A 488 8.08 6.10 10.63
CA ASP A 488 8.13 6.97 9.45
C ASP A 488 6.94 7.93 9.44
N GLY A 489 6.86 8.75 8.39
CA GLY A 489 5.84 9.78 8.26
C GLY A 489 6.24 11.13 8.84
N GLY A 490 5.47 12.16 8.48
CA GLY A 490 5.83 13.57 8.71
C GLY A 490 5.98 13.98 10.17
N MET A 491 5.20 13.38 11.08
CA MET A 491 5.29 13.70 12.52
C MET A 491 6.57 13.18 13.19
N THR A 492 7.31 12.26 12.55
CA THR A 492 8.57 11.72 13.11
C THR A 492 9.72 12.73 13.10
N ASN A 493 9.51 13.92 12.52
CA ASN A 493 10.43 15.06 12.65
C ASN A 493 10.35 15.72 14.02
N ASP A 494 9.25 15.53 14.76
CA ASP A 494 9.05 16.00 16.12
C ASP A 494 9.84 15.12 17.11
N ARG A 495 10.93 15.68 17.63
CA ARG A 495 11.86 14.96 18.51
C ARG A 495 11.27 14.75 19.91
N LEU A 496 10.42 15.68 20.35
CA LEU A 496 9.77 15.61 21.66
C LEU A 496 8.77 14.47 21.68
N LEU A 497 7.94 14.36 20.64
CA LEU A 497 7.02 13.23 20.45
C LEU A 497 7.78 11.90 20.36
N MET A 498 8.84 11.81 19.56
CA MET A 498 9.59 10.55 19.37
C MET A 498 10.28 10.10 20.66
N GLN A 499 10.88 11.03 21.43
CA GLN A 499 11.45 10.69 22.74
C GLN A 499 10.36 10.23 23.72
N PHE A 500 9.25 10.95 23.78
CA PHE A 500 8.14 10.57 24.66
C PHE A 500 7.54 9.20 24.24
N GLN A 501 7.48 8.91 22.93
CA GLN A 501 7.06 7.60 22.45
C GLN A 501 8.00 6.48 22.92
N ALA A 502 9.31 6.67 22.83
CA ALA A 502 10.28 5.69 23.35
C ALA A 502 10.11 5.51 24.87
N ASP A 503 9.95 6.63 25.59
CA ASP A 503 9.78 6.64 27.04
C ASP A 503 8.54 5.84 27.49
N VAL A 504 7.38 6.10 26.91
CA VAL A 504 6.14 5.42 27.34
C VAL A 504 6.05 3.98 26.82
N ALA A 505 6.60 3.69 25.64
CA ALA A 505 6.66 2.33 25.10
C ALA A 505 7.69 1.45 25.85
N GLY A 506 8.74 2.06 26.40
CA GLY A 506 9.84 1.36 27.08
C GLY A 506 10.71 0.55 26.12
N VAL A 507 10.69 0.90 24.83
CA VAL A 507 11.55 0.32 23.79
C VAL A 507 12.08 1.43 22.89
N PRO A 508 13.23 1.24 22.22
CA PRO A 508 13.76 2.21 21.28
C PRO A 508 12.76 2.55 20.16
N VAL A 509 12.74 3.83 19.76
CA VAL A 509 12.07 4.32 18.55
C VAL A 509 13.15 4.65 17.53
N VAL A 510 13.01 4.11 16.31
CA VAL A 510 14.07 4.20 15.28
C VAL A 510 13.47 4.71 13.97
N ARG A 511 14.01 5.81 13.45
CA ARG A 511 13.63 6.39 12.17
C ARG A 511 14.69 6.12 11.11
N PRO A 512 14.33 5.64 9.90
CA PRO A 512 15.29 5.43 8.82
C PRO A 512 15.80 6.76 8.25
N LYS A 513 16.93 6.68 7.53
CA LYS A 513 17.48 7.81 6.79
C LYS A 513 16.55 8.24 5.63
N VAL A 514 16.01 7.27 4.89
CA VAL A 514 15.00 7.49 3.84
C VAL A 514 13.62 7.33 4.47
N ILE A 515 12.88 8.41 4.60
CA ILE A 515 11.57 8.45 5.28
C ILE A 515 10.39 8.07 4.37
N GLU A 516 10.59 8.02 3.04
CA GLU A 516 9.59 7.62 2.04
C GLU A 516 9.50 6.08 1.93
N THR A 517 9.37 5.43 3.08
CA THR A 517 9.40 3.97 3.22
C THR A 517 8.28 3.26 2.48
N THR A 518 7.12 3.91 2.35
CA THR A 518 5.95 3.40 1.61
C THR A 518 6.28 3.20 0.14
N ALA A 519 6.72 4.24 -0.55
CA ALA A 519 7.12 4.16 -1.95
C ALA A 519 8.33 3.23 -2.16
N LEU A 520 9.32 3.32 -1.25
CA LEU A 520 10.52 2.48 -1.30
C LEU A 520 10.17 0.99 -1.16
N GLY A 521 9.21 0.64 -0.30
CA GLY A 521 8.76 -0.74 -0.14
C GLY A 521 8.13 -1.33 -1.41
N ALA A 522 7.31 -0.54 -2.11
CA ALA A 522 6.77 -0.95 -3.41
C ALA A 522 7.88 -1.08 -4.48
N ALA A 523 8.87 -0.17 -4.47
CA ALA A 523 10.04 -0.27 -5.34
C ALA A 523 10.83 -1.56 -5.07
N TYR A 524 11.11 -1.87 -3.80
CA TYR A 524 11.81 -3.09 -3.41
C TYR A 524 11.06 -4.35 -3.84
N ALA A 525 9.76 -4.45 -3.60
CA ALA A 525 8.96 -5.59 -4.03
C ALA A 525 9.03 -5.78 -5.55
N ALA A 526 8.88 -4.70 -6.32
CA ALA A 526 8.98 -4.73 -7.77
C ALA A 526 10.39 -5.11 -8.25
N GLY A 527 11.43 -4.54 -7.66
CA GLY A 527 12.82 -4.81 -8.01
C GLY A 527 13.23 -6.25 -7.70
N ILE A 528 12.78 -6.82 -6.58
CA ILE A 528 12.99 -8.22 -6.22
C ILE A 528 12.32 -9.14 -7.25
N ALA A 529 11.09 -8.85 -7.65
CA ALA A 529 10.37 -9.68 -8.60
C ALA A 529 11.02 -9.75 -9.99
N VAL A 530 11.82 -8.75 -10.37
CA VAL A 530 12.55 -8.73 -11.65
C VAL A 530 14.06 -8.99 -11.50
N GLY A 531 14.55 -9.23 -10.30
CA GLY A 531 15.97 -9.50 -10.01
C GLY A 531 16.88 -8.26 -10.05
N PHE A 532 16.32 -7.06 -9.89
CA PHE A 532 17.09 -5.82 -9.69
C PHE A 532 17.74 -5.81 -8.32
N TRP A 533 17.03 -6.25 -7.29
CA TRP A 533 17.57 -6.69 -6.00
C TRP A 533 17.43 -8.21 -5.86
N SER A 534 18.38 -8.86 -5.22
CA SER A 534 18.44 -10.32 -5.13
C SER A 534 17.42 -10.91 -4.15
N GLY A 535 16.95 -10.09 -3.19
CA GLY A 535 15.99 -10.50 -2.17
C GLY A 535 15.87 -9.53 -1.01
N THR A 536 15.21 -9.96 0.06
CA THR A 536 14.98 -9.14 1.26
C THR A 536 16.26 -8.76 2.00
N GLN A 537 17.36 -9.50 1.80
CA GLN A 537 18.64 -9.14 2.41
C GLN A 537 19.19 -7.82 1.86
N ASP A 538 19.06 -7.56 0.54
CA ASP A 538 19.47 -6.28 -0.05
C ASP A 538 18.68 -5.11 0.56
N VAL A 539 17.38 -5.32 0.87
CA VAL A 539 16.57 -4.32 1.55
C VAL A 539 17.08 -4.03 2.97
N VAL A 540 17.46 -5.09 3.70
CA VAL A 540 18.04 -4.96 5.04
C VAL A 540 19.38 -4.21 4.97
N ASP A 541 20.23 -4.53 3.98
CA ASP A 541 21.55 -3.93 3.81
C ASP A 541 21.46 -2.44 3.37
N ASN A 542 20.46 -2.09 2.58
CA ASN A 542 20.18 -0.71 2.18
C ASN A 542 19.51 0.11 3.30
N TRP A 543 18.86 -0.57 4.27
CA TRP A 543 18.19 0.14 5.36
C TRP A 543 19.22 0.77 6.30
N ALA A 544 19.17 2.08 6.46
CA ALA A 544 20.10 2.81 7.31
C ALA A 544 19.32 3.61 8.37
N GLU A 545 19.79 3.53 9.62
CA GLU A 545 19.27 4.32 10.72
C GLU A 545 19.57 5.81 10.49
N GLY A 546 18.54 6.66 10.61
CA GLY A 546 18.67 8.10 10.52
C GLY A 546 18.61 8.80 11.88
N ALA A 547 17.80 8.26 12.79
CA ALA A 547 17.69 8.74 14.17
C ALA A 547 17.19 7.63 15.09
N ARG A 548 17.62 7.67 16.37
CA ARG A 548 17.21 6.73 17.41
C ARG A 548 16.92 7.48 18.71
N TRP A 549 15.87 7.09 19.40
CA TRP A 549 15.50 7.56 20.72
C TRP A 549 15.40 6.37 21.67
N GLU A 550 16.22 6.36 22.71
CA GLU A 550 16.23 5.34 23.74
C GLU A 550 15.27 5.74 24.88
N PRO A 551 14.56 4.77 25.50
CA PRO A 551 13.70 5.06 26.64
C PRO A 551 14.52 5.53 27.84
N ALA A 552 14.19 6.71 28.37
CA ALA A 552 14.87 7.34 29.51
C ALA A 552 13.96 7.45 30.76
N MET A 553 12.66 7.16 30.61
CA MET A 553 11.68 7.29 31.69
C MET A 553 11.66 6.05 32.58
N GLU A 554 11.72 6.25 33.89
CA GLU A 554 11.56 5.18 34.87
C GLU A 554 10.20 4.49 34.76
N GLN A 555 10.21 3.16 34.90
CA GLN A 555 9.00 2.33 34.70
C GLN A 555 7.84 2.75 35.59
N GLU A 556 8.07 3.03 36.88
CA GLU A 556 7.01 3.45 37.81
C GLU A 556 6.33 4.74 37.35
N HIS A 557 7.12 5.69 36.82
CA HIS A 557 6.61 6.94 36.29
C HIS A 557 5.76 6.72 35.02
N ARG A 558 6.26 5.92 34.09
CA ARG A 558 5.56 5.49 32.88
C ARG A 558 4.21 4.84 33.20
N ASP A 559 4.20 3.88 34.11
CA ASP A 559 2.99 3.15 34.51
C ASP A 559 1.95 4.08 35.16
N ARG A 560 2.41 5.09 35.93
CA ARG A 560 1.53 6.12 36.49
C ARG A 560 0.89 6.98 35.42
N LEU A 561 1.67 7.48 34.44
CA LEU A 561 1.16 8.29 33.35
C LEU A 561 0.14 7.51 32.51
N TYR A 562 0.45 6.26 32.19
CA TYR A 562 -0.43 5.41 31.41
C TYR A 562 -1.74 5.09 32.14
N ARG A 563 -1.72 4.85 33.44
CA ARG A 563 -2.97 4.70 34.23
C ARG A 563 -3.86 5.93 34.14
N LEU A 564 -3.26 7.14 34.15
CA LEU A 564 -4.02 8.39 34.01
C LEU A 564 -4.59 8.55 32.60
N TRP A 565 -3.82 8.16 31.56
CA TRP A 565 -4.32 8.08 30.19
C TRP A 565 -5.53 7.15 30.09
N LYS A 566 -5.44 5.92 30.58
CA LYS A 566 -6.58 4.97 30.58
C LYS A 566 -7.80 5.54 31.30
N LYS A 567 -7.59 6.27 32.40
CA LYS A 567 -8.67 6.99 33.09
C LYS A 567 -9.26 8.12 32.23
N ALA A 568 -8.44 8.85 31.48
CA ALA A 568 -8.92 9.89 30.54
C ALA A 568 -9.79 9.28 29.44
N VAL A 569 -9.35 8.16 28.84
CA VAL A 569 -10.13 7.41 27.84
C VAL A 569 -11.51 7.04 28.35
N THR A 570 -11.67 6.59 29.61
CA THR A 570 -13.00 6.26 30.15
C THR A 570 -13.95 7.46 30.23
N LYS A 571 -13.46 8.70 30.11
CA LYS A 571 -14.28 9.92 30.14
C LYS A 571 -14.84 10.30 28.77
N THR A 572 -14.44 9.60 27.73
CA THR A 572 -14.90 9.84 26.35
C THR A 572 -15.96 8.85 25.89
N LEU A 573 -16.14 7.75 26.65
CA LEU A 573 -17.06 6.67 26.30
C LEU A 573 -18.50 7.04 26.62
N ASP A 574 -19.44 6.40 25.91
CA ASP A 574 -20.89 6.58 26.11
C ASP A 574 -21.32 8.06 25.94
N TRP A 575 -20.63 8.81 25.07
CA TRP A 575 -20.92 10.22 24.83
C TRP A 575 -22.06 10.43 23.82
N VAL A 576 -22.10 9.60 22.76
CA VAL A 576 -23.16 9.64 21.76
C VAL A 576 -24.33 8.80 22.29
N ASP A 577 -25.48 9.46 22.43
CA ASP A 577 -26.73 8.79 22.83
C ASP A 577 -27.53 8.50 21.55
N ALA A 578 -27.66 7.23 21.20
CA ALA A 578 -28.31 6.79 19.97
C ALA A 578 -29.78 7.27 19.85
N ASP A 579 -30.44 7.55 20.97
CA ASP A 579 -31.82 8.03 20.98
C ASP A 579 -31.94 9.55 20.70
N VAL A 580 -30.85 10.33 20.93
CA VAL A 580 -30.85 11.80 20.77
C VAL A 580 -30.33 12.21 19.41
N ASP A 581 -29.36 11.49 18.83
CA ASP A 581 -28.75 11.85 17.55
C ASP A 581 -29.64 11.50 16.34
N ALA A 582 -30.65 10.66 16.49
CA ALA A 582 -31.63 10.35 15.46
C ALA A 582 -32.59 11.54 15.13
N GLU A 583 -32.60 12.58 15.95
CA GLU A 583 -33.41 13.80 15.72
C GLU A 583 -32.66 14.93 14.98
N VAL A 584 -31.34 14.77 14.72
CA VAL A 584 -30.47 15.82 14.13
C VAL A 584 -30.09 15.49 12.66
N GLU A 585 -30.39 14.28 12.16
CA GLU A 585 -30.30 13.91 10.73
C GLU A 585 -31.61 14.21 9.99
#